data_bdf31803875dadf178c184c21b371930
#
_entry.id   bdf31803875dadf178c184c21b371930
#
_cell.length_a   1.000
_cell.length_b   1.000
_cell.length_c   1.000
_cell.angle_alpha   90.00
_cell.angle_beta   90.00
_cell.angle_gamma   90.00
#
_symmetry.space_group_name_H-M   'P 1'
#
loop_
_entity.id
_entity.type
_entity.pdbx_description
1 polymer ?
#
loop_
_entity_poly.entity_id
_entity_poly.type
_entity_poly.pdbx_seq_one_letter_code
_entity_poly.pdbx_strand_id
1 'polypeptide(L)'
;MTEEYVENDDSSTDNKEKDEQTKEQAYEEIFAEIERQRTHQKSWLTNIIILAFSLLIFFQFGLFSFGLKGVVMLIGVLLIHEMGHLFGMRLFGYKNVQMFFIPFFGAAVSGEKRDVAAYKEAIVSLLGPVPGVIIGCVLLVMFAASGRKDYLSLANMFLFINVFNLLPFYPLDGGRFLHTVLFSRNRYLELCFRIFAALALILVGYALGAWLLALLGLLNLWAVRIPFKLAKAAKEVKQSEAYRNLLAGNSADIDSETIPPSIGREIIDKVYEQFPPPIGINIIAGHAKQIWERVCFRPGGILSTTGLLIVYLFVFCLPLAALIGSMIVSVMERKGFVETKVVEYQKPDGSKGLKEQSYLKGKLEAETEVDPESYLYHGREIIYADANVISGDGMWSEGKLDGEWKVYGEDGEPVRVTIYDKGNFVSRREKIDGQWMEKKWEDVPFLFRWKIKKYQEKASGPAVKRK
;
A
#
# COMPACT_ATOMS: atom_id res chain seq x y z
N MET A 1 16.48 -84.77 -12.81
CA MET A 1 16.34 -83.75 -13.90
C MET A 1 15.20 -82.85 -13.52
N THR A 2 15.50 -81.76 -12.90
CA THR A 2 14.57 -80.71 -12.60
C THR A 2 15.06 -79.47 -13.36
N GLU A 3 14.37 -79.15 -14.44
CA GLU A 3 14.60 -77.92 -15.20
C GLU A 3 14.10 -76.74 -14.37
N GLU A 4 15.00 -75.87 -14.01
CA GLU A 4 14.78 -74.60 -13.36
C GLU A 4 14.37 -73.61 -14.46
N TYR A 5 13.11 -73.23 -14.46
CA TYR A 5 12.61 -72.16 -15.29
C TYR A 5 13.13 -70.82 -14.77
N VAL A 6 14.09 -70.28 -15.49
CA VAL A 6 14.46 -68.85 -15.31
C VAL A 6 13.34 -68.03 -15.97
N GLU A 7 12.44 -67.51 -15.15
CA GLU A 7 11.43 -66.51 -15.54
C GLU A 7 12.15 -65.19 -15.78
N ASN A 8 12.23 -64.83 -17.03
CA ASN A 8 12.92 -63.62 -17.48
C ASN A 8 12.27 -62.34 -16.88
N ASP A 9 13.10 -61.48 -16.29
CA ASP A 9 12.83 -60.16 -15.70
C ASP A 9 12.62 -59.09 -16.79
N ASP A 10 11.88 -59.42 -17.84
CA ASP A 10 11.61 -58.56 -19.03
C ASP A 10 10.53 -57.52 -18.76
N SER A 11 9.64 -57.74 -17.76
CA SER A 11 8.56 -56.81 -17.41
C SER A 11 9.03 -55.59 -16.63
N SER A 12 10.18 -55.68 -15.95
CA SER A 12 10.73 -54.57 -15.16
C SER A 12 11.47 -53.56 -16.03
N THR A 13 12.06 -54.00 -17.13
CA THR A 13 12.74 -53.15 -18.13
C THR A 13 11.76 -52.41 -19.00
N ASP A 14 10.69 -53.05 -19.49
CA ASP A 14 9.63 -52.43 -20.33
C ASP A 14 8.83 -51.33 -19.54
N ASN A 15 8.60 -51.55 -18.23
CA ASN A 15 7.99 -50.54 -17.38
C ASN A 15 8.89 -49.32 -17.09
N LYS A 16 10.24 -49.56 -16.94
CA LYS A 16 11.20 -48.47 -16.77
C LYS A 16 11.34 -47.61 -18.04
N GLU A 17 11.39 -48.24 -19.20
CA GLU A 17 11.44 -47.51 -20.49
C GLU A 17 10.18 -46.70 -20.76
N LYS A 18 9.00 -47.21 -20.43
CA LYS A 18 7.73 -46.45 -20.52
C LYS A 18 7.68 -45.26 -19.53
N ASP A 19 8.18 -45.46 -18.31
CA ASP A 19 8.24 -44.36 -17.32
C ASP A 19 9.25 -43.30 -17.74
N GLU A 20 10.38 -43.64 -18.32
CA GLU A 20 11.37 -42.69 -18.85
C GLU A 20 10.82 -41.93 -20.07
N GLN A 21 10.15 -42.62 -21.00
CA GLN A 21 9.51 -41.97 -22.15
C GLN A 21 8.41 -41.00 -21.72
N THR A 22 7.61 -41.36 -20.72
CA THR A 22 6.56 -40.49 -20.19
C THR A 22 7.13 -39.24 -19.50
N LYS A 23 8.24 -39.38 -18.80
CA LYS A 23 8.95 -38.23 -18.19
C LYS A 23 9.57 -37.30 -19.24
N GLU A 24 10.20 -37.90 -20.28
CA GLU A 24 10.78 -37.09 -21.35
C GLU A 24 9.75 -36.29 -22.11
N GLN A 25 8.57 -36.87 -22.40
CA GLN A 25 7.46 -36.16 -22.99
C GLN A 25 6.97 -35.01 -22.09
N ALA A 26 6.88 -35.24 -20.77
CA ALA A 26 6.49 -34.19 -19.83
C ALA A 26 7.52 -33.02 -19.79
N TYR A 27 8.81 -33.32 -19.88
CA TYR A 27 9.82 -32.26 -20.00
C TYR A 27 9.68 -31.45 -21.27
N GLU A 28 9.49 -32.11 -22.43
CA GLU A 28 9.30 -31.43 -23.71
C GLU A 28 8.06 -30.52 -23.69
N GLU A 29 6.93 -30.98 -23.13
CA GLU A 29 5.73 -30.16 -22.98
C GLU A 29 5.96 -28.94 -22.08
N ILE A 30 6.71 -29.11 -20.98
CA ILE A 30 7.03 -27.99 -20.07
C ILE A 30 7.97 -27.00 -20.76
N PHE A 31 9.01 -27.48 -21.48
CA PHE A 31 9.88 -26.61 -22.24
C PHE A 31 9.14 -25.86 -23.36
N ALA A 32 8.24 -26.53 -24.08
CA ALA A 32 7.39 -25.90 -25.08
C ALA A 32 6.50 -24.80 -24.45
N GLU A 33 5.97 -25.04 -23.23
CA GLU A 33 5.18 -24.05 -22.53
C GLU A 33 6.03 -22.87 -22.03
N ILE A 34 7.25 -23.12 -21.51
CA ILE A 34 8.21 -22.06 -21.14
C ILE A 34 8.50 -21.17 -22.36
N GLU A 35 8.75 -21.77 -23.51
CA GLU A 35 9.04 -21.05 -24.74
C GLU A 35 7.80 -20.32 -25.26
N ARG A 36 6.62 -20.93 -25.17
CA ARG A 36 5.33 -20.29 -25.50
C ARG A 36 5.08 -19.06 -24.66
N GLN A 37 5.28 -19.16 -23.33
CA GLN A 37 5.13 -18.01 -22.42
C GLN A 37 6.17 -16.92 -22.71
N ARG A 38 7.36 -17.27 -23.21
CA ARG A 38 8.41 -16.35 -23.61
C ARG A 38 8.08 -15.62 -24.90
N THR A 39 7.56 -16.34 -25.91
CA THR A 39 7.32 -15.79 -27.25
C THR A 39 5.96 -15.13 -27.40
N HIS A 40 5.03 -15.41 -26.47
CA HIS A 40 3.68 -14.85 -26.52
C HIS A 40 3.67 -13.36 -26.16
N GLN A 41 4.00 -12.51 -27.14
CA GLN A 41 3.84 -11.07 -27.02
C GLN A 41 2.36 -10.70 -27.20
N LYS A 42 1.75 -10.15 -26.15
CA LYS A 42 0.43 -9.53 -26.29
C LYS A 42 0.52 -8.35 -27.25
N SER A 43 -0.44 -8.28 -28.18
CA SER A 43 -0.54 -7.14 -29.09
C SER A 43 -0.59 -5.82 -28.30
N TRP A 44 0.04 -4.77 -28.84
CA TRP A 44 -0.03 -3.42 -28.26
C TRP A 44 -1.49 -2.96 -28.06
N LEU A 45 -2.38 -3.37 -28.96
CA LEU A 45 -3.82 -3.11 -28.87
C LEU A 45 -4.45 -3.78 -27.65
N THR A 46 -4.10 -5.04 -27.37
CA THR A 46 -4.54 -5.77 -26.17
C THR A 46 -4.08 -5.05 -24.91
N ASN A 47 -2.85 -4.53 -24.86
CA ASN A 47 -2.33 -3.79 -23.73
C ASN A 47 -3.09 -2.48 -23.50
N ILE A 48 -3.44 -1.74 -24.57
CA ILE A 48 -4.27 -0.54 -24.47
C ILE A 48 -5.68 -0.87 -23.97
N ILE A 49 -6.29 -1.93 -24.49
CA ILE A 49 -7.64 -2.35 -24.05
C ILE A 49 -7.63 -2.72 -22.56
N ILE A 50 -6.65 -3.49 -22.11
CA ILE A 50 -6.49 -3.84 -20.69
C ILE A 50 -6.32 -2.59 -19.84
N LEU A 51 -5.44 -1.66 -20.27
CA LEU A 51 -5.21 -0.40 -19.58
C LEU A 51 -6.49 0.44 -19.49
N ALA A 52 -7.16 0.64 -20.62
CA ALA A 52 -8.41 1.44 -20.69
C ALA A 52 -9.52 0.85 -19.82
N PHE A 53 -9.72 -0.47 -19.90
CA PHE A 53 -10.75 -1.17 -19.14
C PHE A 53 -10.44 -1.13 -17.62
N SER A 54 -9.20 -1.39 -17.22
CA SER A 54 -8.79 -1.35 -15.83
C SER A 54 -8.85 0.08 -15.26
N LEU A 55 -8.50 1.09 -16.06
CA LEU A 55 -8.62 2.51 -15.69
C LEU A 55 -10.09 2.91 -15.52
N LEU A 56 -10.99 2.44 -16.39
CA LEU A 56 -12.42 2.72 -16.28
C LEU A 56 -13.00 2.16 -14.98
N ILE A 57 -12.65 0.92 -14.63
CA ILE A 57 -13.07 0.30 -13.36
C ILE A 57 -12.51 1.09 -12.16
N PHE A 58 -11.23 1.42 -12.20
CA PHE A 58 -10.58 2.20 -11.14
C PHE A 58 -11.23 3.58 -10.98
N PHE A 59 -11.53 4.27 -12.08
CA PHE A 59 -12.22 5.56 -12.09
C PHE A 59 -13.60 5.45 -11.43
N GLN A 60 -14.39 4.42 -11.80
CA GLN A 60 -15.73 4.22 -11.26
C GLN A 60 -15.71 4.05 -9.73
N PHE A 61 -14.80 3.21 -9.20
CA PHE A 61 -14.65 3.06 -7.75
C PHE A 61 -14.10 4.30 -7.05
N GLY A 62 -13.13 4.98 -7.68
CA GLY A 62 -12.54 6.19 -7.15
C GLY A 62 -13.54 7.34 -7.06
N LEU A 63 -14.48 7.42 -7.99
CA LEU A 63 -15.51 8.47 -8.01
C LEU A 63 -16.39 8.45 -6.76
N PHE A 64 -16.76 7.25 -6.29
CA PHE A 64 -17.54 7.10 -5.04
C PHE A 64 -16.76 7.53 -3.80
N SER A 65 -15.43 7.32 -3.81
CA SER A 65 -14.60 7.56 -2.62
C SER A 65 -14.06 8.99 -2.52
N PHE A 66 -13.70 9.59 -3.66
CA PHE A 66 -12.91 10.84 -3.71
C PHE A 66 -13.57 11.98 -4.50
N GLY A 67 -14.71 11.73 -5.14
CA GLY A 67 -15.32 12.66 -6.07
C GLY A 67 -14.51 12.86 -7.36
N LEU A 68 -15.06 13.57 -8.34
CA LEU A 68 -14.46 13.70 -9.67
C LEU A 68 -13.07 14.35 -9.63
N LYS A 69 -12.91 15.46 -8.90
CA LYS A 69 -11.61 16.17 -8.79
C LYS A 69 -10.56 15.27 -8.13
N GLY A 70 -10.93 14.60 -7.04
CA GLY A 70 -10.01 13.75 -6.30
C GLY A 70 -9.55 12.53 -7.09
N VAL A 71 -10.45 11.84 -7.81
CA VAL A 71 -10.10 10.67 -8.61
C VAL A 71 -9.23 11.03 -9.82
N VAL A 72 -9.51 12.14 -10.49
CA VAL A 72 -8.67 12.60 -11.61
C VAL A 72 -7.25 12.94 -11.15
N MET A 73 -7.12 13.64 -10.00
CA MET A 73 -5.82 13.93 -9.40
C MET A 73 -5.08 12.62 -9.02
N LEU A 74 -5.77 11.69 -8.38
CA LEU A 74 -5.22 10.40 -7.97
C LEU A 74 -4.70 9.60 -9.16
N ILE A 75 -5.49 9.50 -10.23
CA ILE A 75 -5.08 8.82 -11.48
C ILE A 75 -3.85 9.51 -12.07
N GLY A 76 -3.80 10.83 -12.11
CA GLY A 76 -2.65 11.57 -12.61
C GLY A 76 -1.37 11.28 -11.81
N VAL A 77 -1.45 11.26 -10.48
CA VAL A 77 -0.32 10.92 -9.61
C VAL A 77 0.16 9.49 -9.84
N LEU A 78 -0.78 8.53 -9.89
CA LEU A 78 -0.45 7.12 -10.13
C LEU A 78 0.15 6.89 -11.53
N LEU A 79 -0.38 7.54 -12.57
CA LEU A 79 0.19 7.45 -13.92
C LEU A 79 1.64 7.94 -13.94
N ILE A 80 1.94 9.08 -13.32
CA ILE A 80 3.31 9.63 -13.27
C ILE A 80 4.24 8.67 -12.52
N HIS A 81 3.77 8.09 -11.43
CA HIS A 81 4.51 7.06 -10.67
C HIS A 81 4.86 5.85 -11.55
N GLU A 82 3.84 5.25 -12.19
CA GLU A 82 4.04 4.06 -13.04
C GLU A 82 4.87 4.36 -14.31
N MET A 83 4.76 5.57 -14.85
CA MET A 83 5.63 6.00 -15.95
C MET A 83 7.09 6.00 -15.54
N GLY A 84 7.42 6.30 -14.28
CA GLY A 84 8.76 6.17 -13.74
C GLY A 84 9.28 4.73 -13.80
N HIS A 85 8.49 3.75 -13.39
CA HIS A 85 8.82 2.33 -13.53
C HIS A 85 8.96 1.91 -14.99
N LEU A 86 8.01 2.30 -15.83
CA LEU A 86 8.03 2.00 -17.26
C LEU A 86 9.28 2.56 -17.93
N PHE A 87 9.66 3.79 -17.61
CA PHE A 87 10.91 4.40 -18.11
C PHE A 87 12.12 3.58 -17.64
N GLY A 88 12.21 3.24 -16.36
CA GLY A 88 13.29 2.44 -15.79
C GLY A 88 13.39 1.05 -16.42
N MET A 89 12.26 0.36 -16.59
CA MET A 89 12.22 -0.95 -17.23
C MET A 89 12.70 -0.86 -18.69
N ARG A 90 12.25 0.14 -19.46
CA ARG A 90 12.71 0.34 -20.84
C ARG A 90 14.20 0.67 -20.92
N LEU A 91 14.69 1.53 -20.01
CA LEU A 91 16.10 1.90 -19.94
C LEU A 91 17.01 0.68 -19.70
N PHE A 92 16.55 -0.27 -18.89
CA PHE A 92 17.29 -1.50 -18.58
C PHE A 92 16.93 -2.69 -19.47
N GLY A 93 16.22 -2.48 -20.58
CA GLY A 93 15.97 -3.50 -21.60
C GLY A 93 14.94 -4.56 -21.21
N TYR A 94 14.00 -4.26 -20.33
CA TYR A 94 12.88 -5.15 -20.05
C TYR A 94 12.00 -5.32 -21.30
N LYS A 95 11.56 -6.53 -21.55
CA LYS A 95 10.64 -6.88 -22.66
C LYS A 95 9.21 -7.04 -22.13
N ASN A 96 8.23 -7.00 -23.03
CA ASN A 96 6.81 -7.17 -22.72
C ASN A 96 6.27 -6.27 -21.59
N VAL A 97 6.77 -5.02 -21.54
CA VAL A 97 6.37 -4.06 -20.50
C VAL A 97 4.92 -3.66 -20.71
N GLN A 98 4.07 -3.85 -19.70
CA GLN A 98 2.64 -3.56 -19.70
C GLN A 98 2.28 -2.76 -18.46
N MET A 99 1.34 -1.81 -18.62
CA MET A 99 0.76 -1.04 -17.53
C MET A 99 -0.73 -1.38 -17.41
N PHE A 100 -1.24 -1.53 -16.19
CA PHE A 100 -2.65 -1.76 -15.92
C PHE A 100 -3.04 -1.19 -14.57
N PHE A 101 -4.33 -0.95 -14.37
CA PHE A 101 -4.88 -0.49 -13.10
C PHE A 101 -5.59 -1.64 -12.38
N ILE A 102 -5.34 -1.76 -11.08
CA ILE A 102 -6.01 -2.73 -10.23
C ILE A 102 -6.96 -1.96 -9.31
N PRO A 103 -8.29 -2.24 -9.33
CA PRO A 103 -9.23 -1.63 -8.42
C PRO A 103 -8.73 -1.76 -6.97
N PHE A 104 -8.85 -0.69 -6.18
CA PHE A 104 -8.39 -0.57 -4.79
C PHE A 104 -6.86 -0.58 -4.55
N PHE A 105 -6.04 -1.05 -5.49
CA PHE A 105 -4.58 -1.16 -5.34
C PHE A 105 -3.80 -0.11 -6.15
N GLY A 106 -4.45 0.56 -7.10
CA GLY A 106 -3.82 1.57 -7.94
C GLY A 106 -3.34 1.03 -9.30
N ALA A 107 -2.32 1.66 -9.86
CA ALA A 107 -1.71 1.25 -11.12
C ALA A 107 -0.53 0.28 -10.87
N ALA A 108 -0.15 -0.49 -11.88
CA ALA A 108 1.00 -1.38 -11.85
C ALA A 108 1.64 -1.52 -13.22
N VAL A 109 2.97 -1.60 -13.26
CA VAL A 109 3.75 -1.94 -14.45
C VAL A 109 4.38 -3.31 -14.27
N SER A 110 4.27 -4.15 -15.28
CA SER A 110 4.88 -5.47 -15.33
C SER A 110 5.76 -5.58 -16.57
N GLY A 111 6.88 -6.26 -16.46
CA GLY A 111 7.79 -6.50 -17.56
C GLY A 111 8.66 -7.73 -17.31
N GLU A 112 9.10 -8.38 -18.38
CA GLU A 112 9.98 -9.53 -18.32
C GLU A 112 11.43 -9.06 -18.36
N LYS A 113 12.21 -9.48 -17.38
CA LYS A 113 13.62 -9.16 -17.25
C LYS A 113 14.45 -10.40 -17.51
N ARG A 114 15.58 -10.22 -18.20
CA ARG A 114 16.52 -11.27 -18.57
C ARG A 114 17.93 -11.07 -18.04
N ASP A 115 18.28 -9.83 -17.71
CA ASP A 115 19.55 -9.50 -17.04
C ASP A 115 19.26 -9.16 -15.57
N VAL A 116 19.79 -9.94 -14.67
CA VAL A 116 19.40 -10.04 -13.27
C VAL A 116 20.38 -9.34 -12.32
N ALA A 117 21.02 -8.27 -12.77
CA ALA A 117 21.83 -7.44 -11.88
C ALA A 117 20.93 -6.71 -10.86
N ALA A 118 21.15 -6.97 -9.57
CA ALA A 118 20.35 -6.43 -8.46
C ALA A 118 20.19 -4.89 -8.50
N TYR A 119 21.25 -4.17 -8.91
CA TYR A 119 21.20 -2.71 -8.95
C TYR A 119 20.18 -2.17 -9.97
N LYS A 120 19.97 -2.86 -11.10
CA LYS A 120 19.00 -2.43 -12.12
C LYS A 120 17.58 -2.53 -11.59
N GLU A 121 17.26 -3.64 -10.94
CA GLU A 121 15.94 -3.85 -10.32
C GLU A 121 15.69 -2.89 -9.16
N ALA A 122 16.71 -2.64 -8.34
CA ALA A 122 16.65 -1.66 -7.26
C ALA A 122 16.39 -0.24 -7.81
N ILE A 123 17.08 0.17 -8.88
CA ILE A 123 16.88 1.47 -9.52
C ILE A 123 15.47 1.56 -10.13
N VAL A 124 14.99 0.52 -10.81
CA VAL A 124 13.62 0.49 -11.34
C VAL A 124 12.60 0.71 -10.23
N SER A 125 12.79 0.06 -9.06
CA SER A 125 11.88 0.24 -7.91
C SER A 125 11.88 1.68 -7.38
N LEU A 126 12.99 2.42 -7.47
CA LEU A 126 13.05 3.83 -7.05
C LEU A 126 12.55 4.80 -8.12
N LEU A 127 12.67 4.46 -9.40
CA LEU A 127 12.27 5.34 -10.50
C LEU A 127 10.76 5.60 -10.55
N GLY A 128 9.91 4.74 -9.98
CA GLY A 128 8.49 5.00 -9.82
C GLY A 128 8.21 6.20 -8.92
N PRO A 129 8.63 6.16 -7.65
CA PRO A 129 8.40 7.24 -6.70
C PRO A 129 9.09 8.56 -7.02
N VAL A 130 10.31 8.54 -7.60
CA VAL A 130 11.17 9.73 -7.76
C VAL A 130 10.49 10.87 -8.52
N PRO A 131 9.86 10.69 -9.70
CA PRO A 131 9.19 11.79 -10.40
C PRO A 131 8.11 12.44 -9.55
N GLY A 132 7.30 11.63 -8.87
CA GLY A 132 6.23 12.12 -8.01
C GLY A 132 6.74 12.88 -6.78
N VAL A 133 7.85 12.44 -6.19
CA VAL A 133 8.53 13.17 -5.10
C VAL A 133 9.01 14.54 -5.56
N ILE A 134 9.67 14.61 -6.73
CA ILE A 134 10.17 15.86 -7.29
C ILE A 134 9.01 16.83 -7.51
N ILE A 135 7.93 16.38 -8.17
CA ILE A 135 6.74 17.22 -8.43
C ILE A 135 6.13 17.67 -7.11
N GLY A 136 5.99 16.80 -6.13
CA GLY A 136 5.46 17.14 -4.81
C GLY A 136 6.27 18.21 -4.09
N CYS A 137 7.61 18.12 -4.12
CA CYS A 137 8.49 19.13 -3.56
C CYS A 137 8.39 20.47 -4.31
N VAL A 138 8.34 20.47 -5.64
CA VAL A 138 8.15 21.70 -6.45
C VAL A 138 6.82 22.36 -6.12
N LEU A 139 5.74 21.59 -5.98
CA LEU A 139 4.43 22.11 -5.58
C LEU A 139 4.43 22.71 -4.17
N LEU A 140 5.21 22.16 -3.22
CA LEU A 140 5.39 22.78 -1.89
C LEU A 140 6.11 24.12 -1.99
N VAL A 141 7.13 24.24 -2.84
CA VAL A 141 7.80 25.52 -3.08
C VAL A 141 6.82 26.53 -3.70
N MET A 142 6.01 26.11 -4.69
CA MET A 142 4.97 26.94 -5.28
C MET A 142 3.91 27.37 -4.26
N PHE A 143 3.53 26.49 -3.35
CA PHE A 143 2.66 26.84 -2.23
C PHE A 143 3.31 27.89 -1.32
N ALA A 144 4.57 27.68 -0.91
CA ALA A 144 5.29 28.62 -0.07
C ALA A 144 5.38 30.03 -0.69
N ALA A 145 5.57 30.09 -2.03
CA ALA A 145 5.66 31.36 -2.77
C ALA A 145 4.31 32.06 -3.00
N SER A 146 3.21 31.29 -3.16
CA SER A 146 1.90 31.84 -3.59
C SER A 146 0.79 31.79 -2.56
N GLY A 147 0.94 30.98 -1.50
CA GLY A 147 -0.10 30.71 -0.50
C GLY A 147 -1.32 29.93 -1.04
N ARG A 148 -1.30 29.46 -2.30
CA ARG A 148 -2.44 28.78 -2.92
C ARG A 148 -2.62 27.36 -2.41
N LYS A 149 -3.73 27.10 -1.72
CA LYS A 149 -4.04 25.81 -1.10
C LYS A 149 -4.17 24.64 -2.09
N ASP A 150 -4.49 24.92 -3.36
CA ASP A 150 -4.53 23.89 -4.41
C ASP A 150 -3.16 23.22 -4.59
N TYR A 151 -2.07 24.01 -4.55
CA TYR A 151 -0.71 23.46 -4.63
C TYR A 151 -0.37 22.60 -3.43
N LEU A 152 -0.76 23.00 -2.23
CA LEU A 152 -0.55 22.21 -1.01
C LEU A 152 -1.30 20.88 -1.06
N SER A 153 -2.56 20.90 -1.50
CA SER A 153 -3.37 19.69 -1.62
C SER A 153 -2.78 18.70 -2.60
N LEU A 154 -2.39 19.19 -3.78
CA LEU A 154 -1.77 18.35 -4.82
C LEU A 154 -0.38 17.86 -4.39
N ALA A 155 0.44 18.71 -3.76
CA ALA A 155 1.74 18.33 -3.21
C ALA A 155 1.62 17.21 -2.21
N ASN A 156 0.69 17.32 -1.26
CA ASN A 156 0.46 16.30 -0.25
C ASN A 156 0.02 14.97 -0.86
N MET A 157 -0.80 14.98 -1.92
CA MET A 157 -1.19 13.76 -2.63
C MET A 157 0.01 13.10 -3.31
N PHE A 158 0.86 13.88 -4.03
CA PHE A 158 2.08 13.38 -4.65
C PHE A 158 3.05 12.80 -3.62
N LEU A 159 3.33 13.54 -2.55
CA LEU A 159 4.25 13.10 -1.51
C LEU A 159 3.72 11.88 -0.76
N PHE A 160 2.44 11.88 -0.37
CA PHE A 160 1.84 10.79 0.38
C PHE A 160 1.89 9.47 -0.39
N ILE A 161 1.44 9.46 -1.65
CA ILE A 161 1.41 8.24 -2.48
C ILE A 161 2.82 7.70 -2.69
N ASN A 162 3.78 8.58 -3.00
CA ASN A 162 5.15 8.15 -3.30
C ASN A 162 5.93 7.75 -2.04
N VAL A 163 5.76 8.45 -0.91
CA VAL A 163 6.32 8.04 0.39
C VAL A 163 5.72 6.73 0.86
N PHE A 164 4.41 6.53 0.68
CA PHE A 164 3.74 5.28 1.01
C PHE A 164 4.33 4.12 0.21
N ASN A 165 4.56 4.28 -1.10
CA ASN A 165 5.19 3.25 -1.93
C ASN A 165 6.66 3.00 -1.57
N LEU A 166 7.35 3.96 -0.96
CA LEU A 166 8.71 3.80 -0.46
C LEU A 166 8.79 3.13 0.93
N LEU A 167 7.67 2.84 1.58
CA LEU A 167 7.70 2.11 2.85
C LEU A 167 8.37 0.74 2.70
N PRO A 168 9.10 0.27 3.74
CA PRO A 168 9.86 -0.97 3.69
C PRO A 168 8.99 -2.23 3.81
N PHE A 169 7.85 -2.27 3.11
CA PHE A 169 6.90 -3.38 3.16
C PHE A 169 6.65 -3.95 1.77
N TYR A 170 6.82 -5.27 1.60
CA TYR A 170 6.41 -5.95 0.39
C TYR A 170 4.86 -6.02 0.32
N PRO A 171 4.18 -5.69 -0.79
CA PRO A 171 4.66 -5.56 -2.17
C PRO A 171 5.02 -4.14 -2.65
N LEU A 172 5.11 -3.14 -1.75
CA LEU A 172 5.45 -1.76 -2.12
C LEU A 172 6.88 -1.64 -2.70
N ASP A 173 7.17 -0.56 -3.41
CA ASP A 173 8.45 -0.37 -4.09
C ASP A 173 9.64 -0.32 -3.14
N GLY A 174 9.48 0.33 -1.97
CA GLY A 174 10.50 0.29 -0.91
C GLY A 174 10.76 -1.13 -0.39
N GLY A 175 9.72 -1.94 -0.27
CA GLY A 175 9.84 -3.35 0.07
C GLY A 175 10.52 -4.17 -1.01
N ARG A 176 10.21 -3.94 -2.30
CA ARG A 176 10.89 -4.56 -3.44
C ARG A 176 12.35 -4.18 -3.50
N PHE A 177 12.64 -2.89 -3.32
CA PHE A 177 14.01 -2.37 -3.27
C PHE A 177 14.83 -3.08 -2.18
N LEU A 178 14.34 -3.09 -0.93
CA LEU A 178 15.04 -3.71 0.19
C LEU A 178 15.18 -5.23 0.03
N HIS A 179 14.14 -5.89 -0.51
CA HIS A 179 14.22 -7.30 -0.85
C HIS A 179 15.38 -7.56 -1.81
N THR A 180 15.46 -6.82 -2.93
CA THR A 180 16.49 -7.00 -3.95
C THR A 180 17.90 -6.69 -3.41
N VAL A 181 18.05 -5.61 -2.63
CA VAL A 181 19.35 -5.13 -2.17
C VAL A 181 19.87 -5.92 -0.96
N LEU A 182 19.01 -6.29 -0.02
CA LEU A 182 19.39 -6.90 1.26
C LEU A 182 18.94 -8.34 1.41
N PHE A 183 17.63 -8.59 1.23
CA PHE A 183 17.01 -9.82 1.73
C PHE A 183 17.08 -10.99 0.76
N SER A 184 17.27 -10.75 -0.54
CA SER A 184 17.42 -11.81 -1.57
C SER A 184 18.67 -12.68 -1.41
N ARG A 185 19.63 -12.26 -0.57
CA ARG A 185 20.91 -12.96 -0.33
C ARG A 185 20.76 -14.24 0.50
N ASN A 186 19.73 -14.29 1.37
CA ASN A 186 19.50 -15.41 2.25
C ASN A 186 18.01 -15.72 2.36
N ARG A 187 17.63 -16.98 2.06
CA ARG A 187 16.23 -17.43 2.08
C ARG A 187 15.50 -17.22 3.43
N TYR A 188 16.23 -17.34 4.54
CA TYR A 188 15.66 -17.14 5.87
C TYR A 188 15.44 -15.66 6.16
N LEU A 189 16.36 -14.82 5.72
CA LEU A 189 16.22 -13.36 5.84
C LEU A 189 15.07 -12.84 4.97
N GLU A 190 14.92 -13.39 3.74
CA GLU A 190 13.77 -13.13 2.88
C GLU A 190 12.46 -13.55 3.55
N LEU A 191 12.42 -14.75 4.15
CA LEU A 191 11.27 -15.27 4.87
C LEU A 191 10.86 -14.35 6.03
N CYS A 192 11.82 -14.00 6.90
CA CYS A 192 11.59 -13.09 8.03
C CYS A 192 11.05 -11.74 7.57
N PHE A 193 11.65 -11.16 6.51
CA PHE A 193 11.21 -9.88 5.96
C PHE A 193 9.77 -9.94 5.43
N ARG A 194 9.42 -11.00 4.69
CA ARG A 194 8.06 -11.20 4.15
C ARG A 194 7.03 -11.41 5.25
N ILE A 195 7.35 -12.19 6.28
CA ILE A 195 6.49 -12.38 7.46
C ILE A 195 6.29 -11.05 8.19
N PHE A 196 7.38 -10.32 8.46
CA PHE A 196 7.31 -9.00 9.10
C PHE A 196 6.43 -8.03 8.30
N ALA A 197 6.63 -7.96 6.97
CA ALA A 197 5.82 -7.10 6.10
C ALA A 197 4.33 -7.47 6.13
N ALA A 198 4.02 -8.77 6.10
CA ALA A 198 2.63 -9.26 6.17
C ALA A 198 1.98 -8.92 7.52
N LEU A 199 2.68 -9.14 8.63
CA LEU A 199 2.19 -8.81 9.97
C LEU A 199 2.01 -7.30 10.15
N ALA A 200 2.93 -6.49 9.62
CA ALA A 200 2.81 -5.04 9.63
C ALA A 200 1.57 -4.55 8.86
N LEU A 201 1.28 -5.12 7.67
CA LEU A 201 0.06 -4.82 6.91
C LEU A 201 -1.20 -5.21 7.66
N ILE A 202 -1.22 -6.37 8.33
CA ILE A 202 -2.36 -6.80 9.16
C ILE A 202 -2.58 -5.82 10.31
N LEU A 203 -1.51 -5.46 11.03
CA LEU A 203 -1.58 -4.55 12.18
C LEU A 203 -2.04 -3.14 11.76
N VAL A 204 -1.47 -2.60 10.70
CA VAL A 204 -1.85 -1.29 10.15
C VAL A 204 -3.29 -1.32 9.64
N GLY A 205 -3.67 -2.37 8.91
CA GLY A 205 -5.05 -2.56 8.44
C GLY A 205 -6.05 -2.60 9.58
N TYR A 206 -5.73 -3.33 10.65
CA TYR A 206 -6.56 -3.38 11.87
C TYR A 206 -6.63 -2.01 12.57
N ALA A 207 -5.50 -1.35 12.78
CA ALA A 207 -5.43 -0.05 13.47
C ALA A 207 -6.18 1.07 12.73
N LEU A 208 -6.18 1.03 11.39
CA LEU A 208 -6.88 2.01 10.55
C LEU A 208 -8.33 1.63 10.23
N GLY A 209 -8.80 0.45 10.64
CA GLY A 209 -10.10 -0.09 10.22
C GLY A 209 -10.15 -0.42 8.71
N ALA A 210 -9.00 -0.58 8.06
CA ALA A 210 -8.87 -0.83 6.62
C ALA A 210 -8.75 -2.35 6.37
N TRP A 211 -9.88 -3.05 6.43
CA TRP A 211 -9.94 -4.51 6.32
C TRP A 211 -9.29 -5.08 5.06
N LEU A 212 -9.30 -4.33 3.95
CA LEU A 212 -8.60 -4.72 2.71
C LEU A 212 -7.08 -4.83 2.88
N LEU A 213 -6.46 -3.91 3.66
CA LEU A 213 -5.03 -4.01 3.98
C LEU A 213 -4.75 -5.22 4.87
N ALA A 214 -5.61 -5.48 5.86
CA ALA A 214 -5.47 -6.65 6.71
C ALA A 214 -5.61 -7.95 5.91
N LEU A 215 -6.59 -8.03 4.99
CA LEU A 215 -6.78 -9.15 4.09
C LEU A 215 -5.55 -9.35 3.18
N LEU A 216 -5.00 -8.26 2.61
CA LEU A 216 -3.78 -8.32 1.81
C LEU A 216 -2.61 -8.87 2.62
N GLY A 217 -2.46 -8.44 3.87
CA GLY A 217 -1.46 -8.97 4.80
C GLY A 217 -1.63 -10.47 5.04
N LEU A 218 -2.85 -10.95 5.27
CA LEU A 218 -3.17 -12.37 5.43
C LEU A 218 -2.85 -13.19 4.16
N LEU A 219 -3.21 -12.68 2.98
CA LEU A 219 -2.88 -13.32 1.71
C LEU A 219 -1.37 -13.39 1.48
N ASN A 220 -0.62 -12.33 1.81
CA ASN A 220 0.84 -12.34 1.76
C ASN A 220 1.45 -13.36 2.73
N LEU A 221 0.92 -13.45 3.95
CA LEU A 221 1.37 -14.43 4.94
C LEU A 221 1.11 -15.87 4.49
N TRP A 222 -0.05 -16.12 3.88
CA TRP A 222 -0.38 -17.43 3.31
C TRP A 222 0.55 -17.78 2.13
N ALA A 223 0.83 -16.81 1.24
CA ALA A 223 1.64 -16.99 0.04
C ALA A 223 3.14 -17.12 0.33
N VAL A 224 3.64 -16.79 1.53
CA VAL A 224 5.08 -16.75 1.88
C VAL A 224 5.80 -18.09 1.66
N ARG A 225 5.06 -19.19 1.71
CA ARG A 225 5.61 -20.56 1.51
C ARG A 225 6.19 -20.76 0.10
N ILE A 226 5.56 -20.15 -0.92
CA ILE A 226 5.96 -20.29 -2.33
C ILE A 226 7.36 -19.71 -2.57
N PRO A 227 7.65 -18.43 -2.28
CA PRO A 227 8.98 -17.84 -2.43
C PRO A 227 10.07 -18.60 -1.65
N PHE A 228 9.75 -19.11 -0.45
CA PHE A 228 10.70 -19.88 0.35
C PHE A 228 11.07 -21.22 -0.30
N LYS A 229 10.08 -21.95 -0.84
CA LYS A 229 10.30 -23.21 -1.59
C LYS A 229 11.13 -22.97 -2.86
N LEU A 230 10.80 -21.91 -3.62
CA LEU A 230 11.55 -21.53 -4.82
C LEU A 230 12.98 -21.10 -4.51
N ALA A 231 13.20 -20.38 -3.40
CA ALA A 231 14.54 -20.01 -2.96
C ALA A 231 15.36 -21.24 -2.49
N LYS A 232 14.70 -22.24 -1.89
CA LYS A 232 15.32 -23.52 -1.53
C LYS A 232 15.77 -24.25 -2.80
N ALA A 233 14.86 -24.44 -3.75
CA ALA A 233 15.16 -25.10 -5.03
C ALA A 233 16.28 -24.38 -5.80
N ALA A 234 16.24 -23.06 -5.91
CA ALA A 234 17.29 -22.28 -6.57
C ALA A 234 18.67 -22.47 -5.91
N LYS A 235 18.71 -22.57 -4.57
CA LYS A 235 19.97 -22.85 -3.86
C LYS A 235 20.51 -24.25 -4.18
N GLU A 236 19.64 -25.26 -4.23
CA GLU A 236 20.01 -26.63 -4.56
C GLU A 236 20.54 -26.72 -5.99
N VAL A 237 19.85 -26.11 -6.96
CA VAL A 237 20.30 -25.99 -8.34
C VAL A 237 21.68 -25.31 -8.44
N LYS A 238 21.93 -24.22 -7.71
CA LYS A 238 23.28 -23.58 -7.67
C LYS A 238 24.39 -24.48 -7.13
N GLN A 239 24.07 -25.48 -6.33
CA GLN A 239 25.02 -26.42 -5.73
C GLN A 239 25.22 -27.68 -6.59
N SER A 240 24.41 -27.87 -7.62
CA SER A 240 24.43 -29.05 -8.46
C SER A 240 25.67 -29.14 -9.37
N GLU A 241 25.95 -30.34 -9.82
CA GLU A 241 27.01 -30.60 -10.77
C GLU A 241 26.70 -30.01 -12.15
N ALA A 242 25.43 -30.08 -12.58
CA ALA A 242 24.96 -29.50 -13.84
C ALA A 242 25.25 -28.01 -13.91
N TYR A 243 24.96 -27.27 -12.81
CA TYR A 243 25.24 -25.82 -12.74
C TYR A 243 26.76 -25.55 -12.74
N ARG A 244 27.56 -26.34 -12.05
CA ARG A 244 29.03 -26.21 -12.06
C ARG A 244 29.60 -26.44 -13.45
N ASN A 245 29.11 -27.47 -14.17
CA ASN A 245 29.50 -27.77 -15.53
C ASN A 245 29.09 -26.64 -16.51
N LEU A 246 27.91 -26.05 -16.32
CA LEU A 246 27.46 -24.90 -17.09
C LEU A 246 28.40 -23.70 -16.91
N LEU A 247 28.83 -23.42 -15.66
CA LEU A 247 29.80 -22.37 -15.35
C LEU A 247 31.19 -22.61 -15.97
N ALA A 248 31.63 -23.86 -16.03
CA ALA A 248 32.93 -24.26 -16.57
C ALA A 248 32.94 -24.21 -18.11
N GLY A 249 31.80 -24.46 -18.76
CA GLY A 249 31.70 -24.54 -20.22
C GLY A 249 31.60 -23.23 -20.93
N ASN A 250 30.77 -22.30 -20.45
CA ASN A 250 30.62 -20.96 -21.04
C ASN A 250 29.83 -20.04 -20.13
N SER A 251 30.44 -19.02 -19.56
CA SER A 251 29.73 -18.03 -18.70
C SER A 251 28.71 -17.17 -19.46
N ALA A 252 28.73 -17.18 -20.79
CA ALA A 252 27.76 -16.47 -21.64
C ALA A 252 26.35 -17.12 -21.58
N ASP A 253 26.25 -18.42 -21.31
CA ASP A 253 24.96 -19.13 -21.24
C ASP A 253 24.18 -18.85 -19.98
N ILE A 254 24.81 -18.26 -18.94
CA ILE A 254 24.13 -17.91 -17.69
C ILE A 254 23.30 -16.63 -17.82
N ASP A 255 23.64 -15.74 -18.76
CA ASP A 255 22.86 -14.56 -19.10
C ASP A 255 21.85 -14.85 -20.23
N SER A 256 21.74 -16.13 -20.65
CA SER A 256 20.86 -16.52 -21.75
C SER A 256 19.38 -16.31 -21.40
N GLU A 257 18.66 -15.85 -22.37
CA GLU A 257 17.20 -15.63 -22.31
C GLU A 257 16.40 -16.93 -22.16
N THR A 258 17.09 -18.08 -22.23
CA THR A 258 16.49 -19.42 -22.19
C THR A 258 17.09 -20.22 -21.06
N ILE A 259 16.29 -21.06 -20.44
CA ILE A 259 16.81 -22.07 -19.51
C ILE A 259 17.59 -23.09 -20.35
N PRO A 260 18.91 -23.25 -20.15
CA PRO A 260 19.67 -24.24 -20.92
C PRO A 260 19.12 -25.65 -20.70
N PRO A 261 18.97 -26.48 -21.76
CA PRO A 261 18.44 -27.86 -21.62
C PRO A 261 19.22 -28.72 -20.63
N SER A 262 20.52 -28.48 -20.49
CA SER A 262 21.41 -29.20 -19.57
C SER A 262 21.04 -29.05 -18.09
N ILE A 263 20.43 -27.90 -17.71
CA ILE A 263 20.03 -27.62 -16.33
C ILE A 263 18.49 -27.58 -16.19
N GLY A 264 17.77 -27.41 -17.30
CA GLY A 264 16.32 -27.25 -17.30
C GLY A 264 15.58 -28.45 -16.73
N ARG A 265 16.02 -29.66 -17.04
CA ARG A 265 15.44 -30.89 -16.46
C ARG A 265 15.59 -30.90 -14.94
N GLU A 266 16.76 -30.58 -14.44
CA GLU A 266 17.01 -30.50 -12.99
C GLU A 266 16.13 -29.45 -12.31
N ILE A 267 15.94 -28.30 -12.94
CA ILE A 267 15.04 -27.25 -12.43
C ILE A 267 13.60 -27.78 -12.35
N ILE A 268 13.13 -28.49 -13.38
CA ILE A 268 11.78 -29.07 -13.42
C ILE A 268 11.63 -30.13 -12.34
N ASP A 269 12.62 -31.00 -12.13
CA ASP A 269 12.62 -31.99 -11.06
C ASP A 269 12.52 -31.32 -9.68
N LYS A 270 13.28 -30.24 -9.47
CA LYS A 270 13.19 -29.44 -8.24
C LYS A 270 11.83 -28.75 -8.06
N VAL A 271 11.14 -28.40 -9.13
CA VAL A 271 9.75 -27.91 -9.04
C VAL A 271 8.83 -29.05 -8.56
N TYR A 272 8.92 -30.24 -9.14
CA TYR A 272 8.11 -31.39 -8.72
C TYR A 272 8.39 -31.80 -7.27
N GLU A 273 9.64 -31.76 -6.82
CA GLU A 273 10.03 -32.04 -5.43
C GLU A 273 9.37 -31.08 -4.44
N GLN A 274 9.31 -29.79 -4.76
CA GLN A 274 8.75 -28.78 -3.87
C GLN A 274 7.22 -28.64 -4.01
N PHE A 275 6.67 -28.98 -5.17
CA PHE A 275 5.27 -28.84 -5.53
C PHE A 275 4.78 -30.13 -6.21
N PRO A 276 4.43 -31.15 -5.42
CA PRO A 276 3.99 -32.43 -5.98
C PRO A 276 2.68 -32.32 -6.78
N PRO A 277 2.47 -33.19 -7.79
CA PRO A 277 1.23 -33.26 -8.54
C PRO A 277 -0.03 -33.44 -7.65
N PRO A 278 -1.22 -33.00 -8.11
CA PRO A 278 -1.51 -32.46 -9.44
C PRO A 278 -1.31 -30.93 -9.52
N ILE A 279 -0.36 -30.49 -10.34
CA ILE A 279 -0.19 -29.05 -10.69
C ILE A 279 -0.17 -28.90 -12.22
N GLY A 280 -0.75 -27.82 -12.73
CA GLY A 280 -0.81 -27.54 -14.16
C GLY A 280 0.55 -27.18 -14.76
N ILE A 281 0.78 -27.57 -16.01
CA ILE A 281 2.02 -27.31 -16.76
C ILE A 281 2.40 -25.84 -16.75
N ASN A 282 1.43 -24.92 -16.87
CA ASN A 282 1.63 -23.48 -16.83
C ASN A 282 2.26 -23.01 -15.50
N ILE A 283 1.86 -23.63 -14.37
CA ILE A 283 2.39 -23.31 -13.03
C ILE A 283 3.82 -23.85 -12.90
N ILE A 284 4.06 -25.06 -13.39
CA ILE A 284 5.41 -25.68 -13.40
C ILE A 284 6.35 -24.80 -14.21
N ALA A 285 5.97 -24.43 -15.43
CA ALA A 285 6.73 -23.54 -16.31
C ALA A 285 7.04 -22.19 -15.63
N GLY A 286 6.04 -21.59 -14.97
CA GLY A 286 6.20 -20.35 -14.21
C GLY A 286 7.15 -20.50 -13.02
N HIS A 287 7.09 -21.59 -12.26
CA HIS A 287 8.00 -21.85 -11.14
C HIS A 287 9.41 -22.15 -11.63
N ALA A 288 9.59 -22.91 -12.72
CA ALA A 288 10.88 -23.18 -13.33
C ALA A 288 11.57 -21.87 -13.76
N LYS A 289 10.84 -20.96 -14.41
CA LYS A 289 11.32 -19.64 -14.77
C LYS A 289 11.76 -18.82 -13.54
N GLN A 290 10.96 -18.81 -12.47
CA GLN A 290 11.30 -18.10 -11.22
C GLN A 290 12.52 -18.70 -10.51
N ILE A 291 12.70 -20.04 -10.55
CA ILE A 291 13.92 -20.70 -10.04
C ILE A 291 15.12 -20.25 -10.87
N TRP A 292 15.01 -20.26 -12.20
CA TRP A 292 16.09 -19.83 -13.09
C TRP A 292 16.48 -18.38 -12.88
N GLU A 293 15.52 -17.46 -12.76
CA GLU A 293 15.75 -16.06 -12.43
C GLU A 293 16.55 -15.92 -11.12
N ARG A 294 16.19 -16.70 -10.09
CA ARG A 294 16.91 -16.72 -8.80
C ARG A 294 18.31 -17.35 -8.90
N VAL A 295 18.47 -18.33 -9.78
CA VAL A 295 19.80 -18.96 -10.07
C VAL A 295 20.70 -17.94 -10.74
N CYS A 296 20.21 -17.21 -11.73
CA CYS A 296 20.98 -16.20 -12.44
C CYS A 296 21.20 -14.92 -11.61
N PHE A 297 20.36 -14.67 -10.59
CA PHE A 297 20.42 -13.44 -9.79
C PHE A 297 21.80 -13.20 -9.19
N ARG A 298 22.37 -12.01 -9.48
CA ARG A 298 23.68 -11.57 -8.98
C ARG A 298 23.49 -10.46 -7.96
N PRO A 299 23.66 -10.71 -6.65
CA PRO A 299 23.61 -9.68 -5.64
C PRO A 299 24.72 -8.66 -5.85
N GLY A 300 24.41 -7.40 -5.60
CA GLY A 300 25.39 -6.31 -5.71
C GLY A 300 26.54 -6.47 -4.69
N GLY A 301 27.72 -5.97 -5.01
CA GLY A 301 28.83 -5.85 -4.06
C GLY A 301 28.50 -4.91 -2.89
N ILE A 302 29.34 -4.94 -1.84
CA ILE A 302 29.13 -4.12 -0.61
C ILE A 302 29.00 -2.65 -0.97
N LEU A 303 29.89 -2.12 -1.80
CA LEU A 303 29.90 -0.70 -2.19
C LEU A 303 28.62 -0.30 -2.93
N SER A 304 28.16 -1.09 -3.90
CA SER A 304 26.92 -0.81 -4.63
C SER A 304 25.68 -0.92 -3.73
N THR A 305 25.67 -1.90 -2.81
CA THR A 305 24.60 -2.06 -1.82
C THR A 305 24.51 -0.85 -0.90
N THR A 306 25.64 -0.41 -0.35
CA THR A 306 25.69 0.76 0.55
C THR A 306 25.29 2.03 -0.19
N GLY A 307 25.79 2.26 -1.41
CA GLY A 307 25.40 3.39 -2.24
C GLY A 307 23.90 3.42 -2.54
N LEU A 308 23.31 2.28 -2.91
CA LEU A 308 21.87 2.17 -3.16
C LEU A 308 21.04 2.42 -1.89
N LEU A 309 21.49 1.95 -0.72
CA LEU A 309 20.82 2.20 0.55
C LEU A 309 20.84 3.68 0.93
N ILE A 310 21.97 4.36 0.71
CA ILE A 310 22.07 5.82 0.95
C ILE A 310 21.10 6.57 0.04
N VAL A 311 21.04 6.22 -1.25
CA VAL A 311 20.08 6.82 -2.20
C VAL A 311 18.63 6.57 -1.75
N TYR A 312 18.32 5.33 -1.35
CA TYR A 312 16.98 4.99 -0.85
C TYR A 312 16.60 5.81 0.39
N LEU A 313 17.50 5.90 1.37
CA LEU A 313 17.25 6.69 2.58
C LEU A 313 17.03 8.16 2.25
N PHE A 314 17.80 8.72 1.31
CA PHE A 314 17.62 10.10 0.87
C PHE A 314 16.25 10.30 0.18
N VAL A 315 15.91 9.42 -0.78
CA VAL A 315 14.65 9.47 -1.53
C VAL A 315 13.43 9.22 -0.63
N PHE A 316 13.59 8.49 0.48
CA PHE A 316 12.53 8.24 1.47
C PHE A 316 12.42 9.34 2.52
N CYS A 317 13.53 9.70 3.18
CA CYS A 317 13.50 10.60 4.33
C CYS A 317 13.20 12.05 3.95
N LEU A 318 13.72 12.52 2.80
CA LEU A 318 13.49 13.89 2.36
C LEU A 318 12.00 14.21 2.10
N PRO A 319 11.27 13.45 1.28
CA PRO A 319 9.84 13.70 1.06
C PRO A 319 8.98 13.38 2.28
N LEU A 320 9.40 12.44 3.13
CA LEU A 320 8.74 12.19 4.41
C LEU A 320 8.82 13.40 5.33
N ALA A 321 10.00 14.00 5.46
CA ALA A 321 10.19 15.23 6.23
C ALA A 321 9.38 16.40 5.65
N ALA A 322 9.35 16.54 4.31
CA ALA A 322 8.56 17.54 3.62
C ALA A 322 7.04 17.34 3.85
N LEU A 323 6.57 16.10 3.79
CA LEU A 323 5.17 15.74 4.07
C LEU A 323 4.80 16.04 5.53
N ILE A 324 5.62 15.67 6.49
CA ILE A 324 5.42 15.96 7.92
C ILE A 324 5.41 17.47 8.14
N GLY A 325 6.37 18.19 7.54
CA GLY A 325 6.45 19.65 7.62
C GLY A 325 5.19 20.32 7.09
N SER A 326 4.69 19.91 5.93
CA SER A 326 3.46 20.45 5.35
C SER A 326 2.22 20.16 6.22
N MET A 327 2.17 18.98 6.85
CA MET A 327 1.10 18.64 7.81
C MET A 327 1.19 19.50 9.07
N ILE A 328 2.40 19.74 9.59
CA ILE A 328 2.62 20.63 10.75
C ILE A 328 2.19 22.05 10.41
N VAL A 329 2.59 22.60 9.25
CA VAL A 329 2.16 23.91 8.77
C VAL A 329 0.63 23.98 8.68
N SER A 330 0.00 22.98 8.08
CA SER A 330 -1.48 22.91 8.00
C SER A 330 -2.16 22.89 9.37
N VAL A 331 -1.55 22.23 10.36
CA VAL A 331 -2.05 22.21 11.75
C VAL A 331 -1.79 23.54 12.45
N MET A 332 -0.60 24.13 12.25
CA MET A 332 -0.22 25.42 12.85
C MET A 332 -1.06 26.56 12.25
N GLU A 333 -1.33 26.56 10.96
CA GLU A 333 -2.25 27.51 10.32
C GLU A 333 -3.66 27.44 10.92
N ARG A 334 -4.14 26.24 11.25
CA ARG A 334 -5.41 26.07 11.96
C ARG A 334 -5.34 26.60 13.39
N LYS A 335 -4.24 26.29 14.11
CA LYS A 335 -4.05 26.71 15.53
C LYS A 335 -3.64 28.17 15.68
N GLY A 336 -2.81 28.71 14.78
CA GLY A 336 -2.27 30.07 14.88
C GLY A 336 -3.29 31.15 14.54
N PHE A 337 -4.46 30.81 13.95
CA PHE A 337 -5.53 31.75 13.60
C PHE A 337 -6.81 31.57 14.41
N VAL A 338 -6.82 30.63 15.39
CA VAL A 338 -7.96 30.51 16.30
C VAL A 338 -7.74 31.49 17.45
N GLU A 339 -8.31 32.70 17.33
CA GLU A 339 -8.44 33.59 18.46
C GLU A 339 -9.63 33.13 19.31
N THR A 340 -9.39 32.90 20.60
CA THR A 340 -10.47 32.64 21.55
C THR A 340 -10.69 33.88 22.39
N LYS A 341 -11.96 34.31 22.48
CA LYS A 341 -12.40 35.46 23.33
C LYS A 341 -13.52 34.98 24.23
N VAL A 342 -13.42 35.26 25.50
CA VAL A 342 -14.55 35.09 26.43
C VAL A 342 -15.33 36.38 26.47
N VAL A 343 -16.62 36.32 26.13
CA VAL A 343 -17.52 37.46 26.08
C VAL A 343 -18.69 37.24 27.02
N GLU A 344 -19.12 38.31 27.68
CA GLU A 344 -20.36 38.30 28.43
C GLU A 344 -21.55 38.43 27.47
N TYR A 345 -22.63 37.70 27.72
CA TYR A 345 -23.88 37.83 27.01
C TYR A 345 -25.07 37.76 27.97
N GLN A 346 -26.22 38.25 27.52
CA GLN A 346 -27.43 38.20 28.31
C GLN A 346 -28.25 36.96 27.94
N LYS A 347 -28.55 36.12 28.92
CA LYS A 347 -29.38 34.94 28.74
C LYS A 347 -30.85 35.34 28.52
N PRO A 348 -31.68 34.42 27.95
CA PRO A 348 -33.11 34.71 27.77
C PRO A 348 -33.87 35.02 29.06
N ASP A 349 -33.38 34.55 30.20
CA ASP A 349 -33.94 34.82 31.53
C ASP A 349 -33.49 36.16 32.15
N GLY A 350 -32.67 36.93 31.41
CA GLY A 350 -32.12 38.19 31.85
C GLY A 350 -30.84 38.11 32.68
N SER A 351 -30.37 36.91 33.02
CA SER A 351 -29.10 36.72 33.73
C SER A 351 -27.87 36.91 32.81
N LYS A 352 -26.72 37.23 33.40
CA LYS A 352 -25.46 37.31 32.66
C LYS A 352 -24.85 35.90 32.50
N GLY A 353 -24.40 35.58 31.27
CA GLY A 353 -23.66 34.37 30.93
C GLY A 353 -22.32 34.72 30.33
N LEU A 354 -21.43 33.73 30.28
CA LEU A 354 -20.14 33.79 29.58
C LEU A 354 -20.17 32.83 28.40
N LYS A 355 -19.58 33.29 27.28
CA LYS A 355 -19.33 32.46 26.10
C LYS A 355 -17.87 32.56 25.70
N GLU A 356 -17.23 31.42 25.39
CA GLU A 356 -15.98 31.38 24.65
C GLU A 356 -16.30 31.39 23.15
N GLN A 357 -15.81 32.37 22.45
CA GLN A 357 -15.93 32.48 20.98
C GLN A 357 -14.59 32.19 20.36
N SER A 358 -14.57 31.23 19.43
CA SER A 358 -13.39 30.81 18.67
C SER A 358 -13.48 31.36 17.26
N TYR A 359 -12.46 32.11 16.85
CA TYR A 359 -12.38 32.73 15.52
C TYR A 359 -11.24 32.10 14.72
N LEU A 360 -11.50 31.71 13.50
CA LEU A 360 -10.49 31.31 12.52
C LEU A 360 -10.37 32.36 11.43
N LYS A 361 -9.21 33.01 11.32
CA LYS A 361 -8.99 34.09 10.33
C LYS A 361 -10.03 35.20 10.40
N GLY A 362 -10.43 35.57 11.63
CA GLY A 362 -11.42 36.59 11.88
C GLY A 362 -12.88 36.16 11.65
N LYS A 363 -13.15 34.92 11.21
CA LYS A 363 -14.51 34.38 11.12
C LYS A 363 -14.80 33.55 12.37
N LEU A 364 -15.99 33.69 12.91
CA LEU A 364 -16.49 32.92 14.05
C LEU A 364 -16.66 31.46 13.61
N GLU A 365 -15.94 30.53 14.29
CA GLU A 365 -16.04 29.08 14.05
C GLU A 365 -16.90 28.37 15.10
N ALA A 366 -16.80 28.79 16.35
CA ALA A 366 -17.57 28.17 17.41
C ALA A 366 -17.89 29.17 18.54
N GLU A 367 -19.03 28.97 19.17
CA GLU A 367 -19.41 29.59 20.43
C GLU A 367 -19.76 28.49 21.43
N THR A 368 -19.16 28.55 22.62
CA THR A 368 -19.40 27.56 23.68
C THR A 368 -19.75 28.30 24.97
N GLU A 369 -20.86 27.95 25.59
CA GLU A 369 -21.21 28.51 26.90
C GLU A 369 -20.25 27.98 27.97
N VAL A 370 -19.92 28.92 28.91
CA VAL A 370 -18.95 28.67 29.95
C VAL A 370 -19.62 29.01 31.29
N ASP A 371 -19.41 28.15 32.26
CA ASP A 371 -19.85 28.43 33.64
C ASP A 371 -19.02 29.57 34.24
N PRO A 372 -19.66 30.64 34.77
CA PRO A 372 -18.97 31.81 35.26
C PRO A 372 -18.07 31.56 36.49
N GLU A 373 -18.36 30.54 37.30
CA GLU A 373 -17.62 30.23 38.53
C GLU A 373 -16.47 29.29 38.29
N SER A 374 -16.71 28.17 37.56
CA SER A 374 -15.72 27.15 37.31
C SER A 374 -14.91 27.38 36.04
N TYR A 375 -15.34 28.21 35.12
CA TYR A 375 -14.80 28.40 33.77
C TYR A 375 -14.73 27.07 32.95
N LEU A 376 -15.57 26.11 33.30
CA LEU A 376 -15.75 24.90 32.50
C LEU A 376 -16.83 25.12 31.45
N TYR A 377 -16.73 24.37 30.35
CA TYR A 377 -17.82 24.35 29.37
C TYR A 377 -19.09 23.81 30.01
N HIS A 378 -20.14 24.61 29.99
CA HIS A 378 -21.44 24.26 30.55
C HIS A 378 -22.54 24.98 29.78
N GLY A 379 -23.40 24.26 29.09
CA GLY A 379 -24.42 24.78 28.23
C GLY A 379 -24.17 24.45 26.75
N ARG A 380 -24.68 25.29 25.86
CA ARG A 380 -24.68 25.01 24.43
C ARG A 380 -23.36 25.39 23.74
N GLU A 381 -22.91 24.54 22.86
CA GLU A 381 -21.88 24.86 21.86
C GLU A 381 -22.51 24.89 20.47
N ILE A 382 -22.15 25.89 19.66
CA ILE A 382 -22.55 26.01 18.25
C ILE A 382 -21.27 26.09 17.41
N ILE A 383 -21.19 25.27 16.38
CA ILE A 383 -20.11 25.27 15.41
C ILE A 383 -20.61 25.78 14.07
N TYR A 384 -19.87 26.67 13.45
CA TYR A 384 -20.21 27.30 12.17
C TYR A 384 -19.33 26.76 11.04
N ALA A 385 -19.92 26.46 9.87
CA ALA A 385 -19.21 26.09 8.66
C ALA A 385 -18.67 27.31 7.91
N ASP A 386 -19.48 28.38 7.86
CA ASP A 386 -19.18 29.72 7.33
C ASP A 386 -19.95 30.75 8.12
N ALA A 387 -19.74 32.05 7.87
CA ALA A 387 -20.41 33.12 8.60
C ALA A 387 -21.92 32.88 8.68
N ASN A 388 -22.40 32.56 9.88
CA ASN A 388 -23.80 32.30 10.24
C ASN A 388 -24.44 30.97 9.74
N VAL A 389 -23.68 30.05 9.13
CA VAL A 389 -24.18 28.70 8.78
C VAL A 389 -23.76 27.71 9.85
N ILE A 390 -24.73 27.19 10.61
CA ILE A 390 -24.48 26.22 11.68
C ILE A 390 -24.12 24.87 11.03
N SER A 391 -22.95 24.34 11.35
CA SER A 391 -22.52 23.01 10.94
C SER A 391 -22.64 21.94 12.03
N GLY A 392 -22.81 22.38 13.28
CA GLY A 392 -23.03 21.47 14.39
C GLY A 392 -23.47 22.22 15.65
N ASP A 393 -24.17 21.53 16.52
CA ASP A 393 -24.44 22.01 17.88
C ASP A 393 -24.51 20.84 18.87
N GLY A 394 -24.27 21.15 20.14
CA GLY A 394 -24.32 20.17 21.22
C GLY A 394 -24.34 20.82 22.59
N MET A 395 -24.36 19.97 23.60
CA MET A 395 -24.45 20.41 25.01
C MET A 395 -23.21 19.92 25.79
N TRP A 396 -22.81 20.77 26.73
CA TRP A 396 -21.75 20.49 27.70
C TRP A 396 -22.32 20.59 29.13
N SER A 397 -21.83 19.72 30.00
CA SER A 397 -22.07 19.75 31.42
C SER A 397 -20.74 19.50 32.16
N GLU A 398 -20.31 20.47 32.99
CA GLU A 398 -19.09 20.38 33.80
C GLU A 398 -17.83 19.96 32.99
N GLY A 399 -17.68 20.57 31.80
CA GLY A 399 -16.56 20.28 30.90
C GLY A 399 -16.65 18.96 30.14
N LYS A 400 -17.79 18.28 30.15
CA LYS A 400 -18.03 17.02 29.45
C LYS A 400 -19.19 17.17 28.45
N LEU A 401 -19.11 16.47 27.32
CA LEU A 401 -20.20 16.37 26.38
C LEU A 401 -21.41 15.70 27.06
N ASP A 402 -22.61 16.28 26.93
CA ASP A 402 -23.81 15.78 27.56
C ASP A 402 -25.03 16.04 26.65
N GLY A 403 -25.93 15.06 26.52
CA GLY A 403 -27.09 15.16 25.65
C GLY A 403 -26.78 14.94 24.16
N GLU A 404 -27.61 15.57 23.30
CA GLU A 404 -27.52 15.40 21.84
C GLU A 404 -26.48 16.33 21.24
N TRP A 405 -25.60 15.74 20.41
CA TRP A 405 -24.68 16.44 19.55
C TRP A 405 -25.08 16.24 18.10
N LYS A 406 -25.41 17.30 17.39
CA LYS A 406 -25.91 17.32 16.02
C LYS A 406 -24.83 17.83 15.06
N VAL A 407 -24.78 17.26 13.87
CA VAL A 407 -24.02 17.76 12.72
C VAL A 407 -24.99 17.94 11.58
N TYR A 408 -24.90 19.07 10.92
CA TYR A 408 -25.81 19.49 9.86
C TYR A 408 -25.18 19.36 8.49
N GLY A 409 -25.99 19.03 7.47
CA GLY A 409 -25.62 19.05 6.07
C GLY A 409 -25.63 20.47 5.49
N GLU A 410 -25.30 20.59 4.21
CA GLU A 410 -25.36 21.88 3.48
C GLU A 410 -26.80 22.43 3.36
N ASP A 411 -27.79 21.57 3.47
CA ASP A 411 -29.22 21.88 3.47
C ASP A 411 -29.74 22.38 4.82
N GLY A 412 -28.90 22.42 5.86
CA GLY A 412 -29.26 22.79 7.22
C GLY A 412 -29.99 21.69 8.00
N GLU A 413 -30.19 20.52 7.40
CA GLU A 413 -30.81 19.37 8.07
C GLU A 413 -29.76 18.54 8.82
N PRO A 414 -30.13 17.95 9.97
CA PRO A 414 -29.19 17.09 10.70
C PRO A 414 -28.88 15.79 9.91
N VAL A 415 -27.59 15.58 9.65
CA VAL A 415 -27.09 14.39 8.99
C VAL A 415 -26.50 13.37 9.97
N ARG A 416 -26.19 13.83 11.20
CA ARG A 416 -25.66 12.99 12.27
C ARG A 416 -26.12 13.49 13.63
N VAL A 417 -26.55 12.56 14.48
CA VAL A 417 -26.89 12.84 15.88
C VAL A 417 -26.14 11.82 16.74
N THR A 418 -25.36 12.33 17.70
CA THR A 418 -24.64 11.50 18.68
C THR A 418 -25.14 11.88 20.07
N ILE A 419 -25.45 10.91 20.91
CA ILE A 419 -25.93 11.12 22.27
C ILE A 419 -24.80 10.79 23.24
N TYR A 420 -24.55 11.69 24.18
CA TYR A 420 -23.60 11.53 25.26
C TYR A 420 -24.29 11.63 26.62
N ASP A 421 -23.77 10.91 27.58
CA ASP A 421 -24.13 11.02 29.01
C ASP A 421 -22.86 11.26 29.81
N LYS A 422 -22.69 12.48 30.32
CA LYS A 422 -21.52 12.92 31.12
C LYS A 422 -20.16 12.52 30.50
N GLY A 423 -20.04 12.70 29.19
CA GLY A 423 -18.86 12.36 28.41
C GLY A 423 -18.81 10.92 27.88
N ASN A 424 -19.74 10.07 28.26
CA ASN A 424 -19.81 8.71 27.72
C ASN A 424 -20.69 8.68 26.47
N PHE A 425 -20.23 7.98 25.45
CA PHE A 425 -21.02 7.73 24.24
C PHE A 425 -22.18 6.80 24.56
N VAL A 426 -23.38 7.17 24.20
CA VAL A 426 -24.60 6.37 24.39
C VAL A 426 -25.03 5.75 23.07
N SER A 427 -25.29 6.60 22.06
CA SER A 427 -25.71 6.13 20.74
C SER A 427 -25.33 7.15 19.64
N ARG A 428 -25.35 6.71 18.38
CA ARG A 428 -25.14 7.57 17.22
C ARG A 428 -26.03 7.13 16.08
N ARG A 429 -26.67 8.09 15.45
CA ARG A 429 -27.46 7.89 14.22
C ARG A 429 -26.86 8.74 13.11
N GLU A 430 -26.73 8.18 11.93
CA GLU A 430 -26.27 8.88 10.73
C GLU A 430 -27.29 8.69 9.60
N LYS A 431 -27.50 9.75 8.82
CA LYS A 431 -28.37 9.72 7.65
C LYS A 431 -27.53 9.26 6.45
N ILE A 432 -27.80 8.05 5.97
CA ILE A 432 -27.14 7.44 4.80
C ILE A 432 -28.22 7.18 3.76
N ASP A 433 -28.05 7.69 2.55
CA ASP A 433 -29.04 7.60 1.46
C ASP A 433 -30.46 8.00 1.88
N GLY A 434 -30.54 9.07 2.69
CA GLY A 434 -31.80 9.61 3.18
C GLY A 434 -32.43 8.88 4.38
N GLN A 435 -31.90 7.73 4.79
CA GLN A 435 -32.40 6.94 5.92
C GLN A 435 -31.48 7.05 7.15
N TRP A 436 -32.08 7.10 8.34
CA TRP A 436 -31.34 7.11 9.60
C TRP A 436 -30.89 5.70 9.97
N MET A 437 -29.56 5.50 10.11
CA MET A 437 -28.94 4.25 10.55
C MET A 437 -28.31 4.44 11.92
N GLU A 438 -28.59 3.52 12.84
CA GLU A 438 -27.96 3.50 14.16
C GLU A 438 -26.57 2.89 14.09
N LYS A 439 -25.60 3.53 14.75
CA LYS A 439 -24.21 3.11 14.87
C LYS A 439 -23.84 2.90 16.33
N LYS A 440 -23.29 1.74 16.68
CA LYS A 440 -22.72 1.47 18.00
C LYS A 440 -21.34 2.08 18.11
N TRP A 441 -20.82 2.21 19.34
CA TRP A 441 -19.46 2.73 19.56
C TRP A 441 -18.39 1.89 18.84
N GLU A 442 -18.58 0.61 18.76
CA GLU A 442 -17.68 -0.34 18.08
C GLU A 442 -17.59 -0.08 16.57
N ASP A 443 -18.68 0.42 15.97
CA ASP A 443 -18.74 0.75 14.53
C ASP A 443 -18.04 2.09 14.19
N VAL A 444 -17.67 2.87 15.22
CA VAL A 444 -16.96 4.13 15.01
C VAL A 444 -15.48 3.84 14.82
N PRO A 445 -14.83 4.26 13.70
CA PRO A 445 -13.42 4.01 13.47
C PRO A 445 -12.52 4.46 14.63
N PHE A 446 -11.51 3.66 14.96
CA PHE A 446 -10.61 3.88 16.11
C PHE A 446 -10.04 5.31 16.19
N LEU A 447 -9.63 5.88 15.06
CA LEU A 447 -9.11 7.26 15.00
C LEU A 447 -10.14 8.31 15.41
N PHE A 448 -11.43 8.10 15.09
CA PHE A 448 -12.50 9.01 15.52
C PHE A 448 -12.81 8.83 17.00
N ARG A 449 -12.82 7.59 17.52
CA ARG A 449 -12.97 7.33 18.96
C ARG A 449 -11.87 7.99 19.77
N TRP A 450 -10.62 7.88 19.31
CA TRP A 450 -9.47 8.53 19.92
C TRP A 450 -9.57 10.08 19.87
N LYS A 451 -10.00 10.65 18.73
CA LYS A 451 -10.22 12.10 18.61
C LYS A 451 -11.29 12.60 19.57
N ILE A 452 -12.42 11.91 19.68
CA ILE A 452 -13.50 12.27 20.59
C ILE A 452 -12.99 12.27 22.04
N LYS A 453 -12.30 11.19 22.44
CA LYS A 453 -11.71 11.08 23.79
C LYS A 453 -10.71 12.21 24.08
N LYS A 454 -9.81 12.50 23.14
CA LYS A 454 -8.83 13.57 23.26
C LYS A 454 -9.48 14.97 23.30
N TYR A 455 -10.59 15.17 22.57
CA TYR A 455 -11.35 16.41 22.60
C TYR A 455 -12.01 16.62 23.95
N GLN A 456 -12.60 15.60 24.54
CA GLN A 456 -13.17 15.64 25.88
C GLN A 456 -12.11 15.88 26.97
N GLU A 457 -10.96 15.18 26.89
CA GLU A 457 -9.84 15.41 27.82
C GLU A 457 -9.35 16.87 27.77
N LYS A 458 -9.29 17.45 26.57
CA LYS A 458 -8.91 18.85 26.39
C LYS A 458 -9.99 19.80 26.92
N ALA A 459 -11.26 19.43 26.82
CA ALA A 459 -12.38 20.22 27.26
C ALA A 459 -12.59 20.25 28.78
N SER A 460 -12.05 19.27 29.52
CA SER A 460 -12.17 19.17 30.98
C SER A 460 -11.31 20.15 31.77
N GLY A 461 -10.46 20.97 31.12
CA GLY A 461 -9.71 22.04 31.80
C GLY A 461 -10.40 23.41 31.67
N PRO A 462 -10.12 24.39 32.56
CA PRO A 462 -10.70 25.74 32.50
C PRO A 462 -10.46 26.45 31.17
N ALA A 463 -11.49 27.06 30.59
CA ALA A 463 -11.43 27.74 29.30
C ALA A 463 -10.31 28.82 29.23
N VAL A 464 -10.14 29.58 30.29
CA VAL A 464 -9.15 30.69 30.37
C VAL A 464 -7.68 30.22 30.48
N LYS A 465 -7.39 28.96 30.86
CA LYS A 465 -6.04 28.42 30.97
C LYS A 465 -5.51 27.78 29.69
N ARG A 466 -6.25 27.84 28.61
CA ARG A 466 -5.91 27.19 27.32
C ARG A 466 -5.13 28.08 26.35
N LYS A 467 -4.30 28.98 26.86
CA LYS A 467 -3.40 29.81 26.04
C LYS A 467 -2.28 29.01 25.40
#